data_a0a437948b7a929d7430ef80a6458174
#
_entry.id   a0a437948b7a929d7430ef80a6458174
#
_cell.length_a   1.000
_cell.length_b   1.000
_cell.length_c   1.000
_cell.angle_alpha   90.00
_cell.angle_beta   90.00
_cell.angle_gamma   90.00
#
_symmetry.space_group_name_H-M   'P 1'
#
loop_
_entity.id
_entity.type
_entity.pdbx_description
1 polymer ?
#
loop_
_entity_poly.entity_id
_entity_poly.type
_entity_poly.pdbx_seq_one_letter_code
_entity_poly.pdbx_strand_id
1 'polypeptide(L)'
;ADGGHRIAEALLPVPVNTDKDLIVQATAGTLTGKATVKVLKVKWPEQKISVKKTFVNPPKESMKRINAERKKSGEALNRVTPERYWRGEFQRPVPGVVTSAFGGRRMFNGELRSYHRGVDLRGAEGTPIKAMADGKVVIAQNMYFAGNTVYLDHGQGVISSYAHMSRIDVKPGEMVKAGQQIGLVGATGRVTG
;
A
#
# COMPACT_ATOMS: atom_id res chain seq x y z
N ALA A 1 43.01 -16.49 -3.38
CA ALA A 1 41.77 -16.00 -4.02
C ALA A 1 40.73 -15.96 -2.90
N ASP A 2 40.48 -14.78 -2.36
CA ASP A 2 39.41 -14.52 -1.38
C ASP A 2 38.09 -14.83 -2.02
N GLY A 3 37.43 -15.89 -1.59
CA GLY A 3 36.08 -16.27 -1.99
C GLY A 3 35.05 -15.27 -1.40
N GLY A 4 34.97 -14.10 -1.99
CA GLY A 4 34.05 -13.07 -1.54
C GLY A 4 32.63 -13.59 -1.55
N HIS A 5 32.03 -13.76 -0.38
CA HIS A 5 30.61 -14.07 -0.24
C HIS A 5 29.78 -12.89 -0.79
N ARG A 6 28.90 -13.17 -1.76
CA ARG A 6 27.91 -12.20 -2.23
C ARG A 6 26.60 -12.44 -1.48
N ILE A 7 26.10 -11.41 -0.85
CA ILE A 7 24.81 -11.42 -0.17
C ILE A 7 23.79 -10.74 -1.08
N ALA A 8 22.63 -11.37 -1.28
CA ALA A 8 21.47 -10.77 -1.94
C ALA A 8 20.31 -10.72 -0.96
N GLU A 9 19.61 -9.60 -0.96
CA GLU A 9 18.39 -9.40 -0.17
C GLU A 9 17.19 -9.27 -1.09
N ALA A 10 16.04 -9.84 -0.70
CA ALA A 10 14.78 -9.68 -1.40
C ALA A 10 13.64 -9.48 -0.39
N LEU A 11 12.72 -8.59 -0.72
CA LEU A 11 11.47 -8.39 0.01
C LEU A 11 10.36 -9.16 -0.67
N LEU A 12 9.75 -10.11 0.04
CA LEU A 12 8.67 -10.93 -0.48
C LEU A 12 7.37 -10.62 0.26
N PRO A 13 6.26 -10.31 -0.46
CA PRO A 13 4.98 -10.03 0.18
C PRO A 13 4.35 -11.32 0.71
N VAL A 14 3.79 -11.24 1.93
CA VAL A 14 2.93 -12.29 2.48
C VAL A 14 1.48 -11.78 2.45
N PRO A 15 0.58 -12.33 1.60
CA PRO A 15 -0.81 -11.91 1.57
C PRO A 15 -1.51 -12.12 2.92
N VAL A 16 -2.41 -11.20 3.29
CA VAL A 16 -3.10 -11.19 4.60
C VAL A 16 -3.90 -12.47 4.89
N ASN A 17 -4.34 -13.18 3.87
CA ASN A 17 -5.12 -14.43 3.96
C ASN A 17 -4.28 -15.68 3.70
N THR A 18 -2.96 -15.59 3.78
CA THR A 18 -2.06 -16.75 3.66
C THR A 18 -2.24 -17.65 4.88
N ASP A 19 -2.57 -18.90 4.67
CA ASP A 19 -2.83 -19.92 5.70
C ASP A 19 -1.89 -21.13 5.63
N LYS A 20 -1.00 -21.14 4.63
CA LYS A 20 0.00 -22.20 4.38
C LYS A 20 1.40 -21.63 4.46
N ASP A 21 2.34 -22.47 4.88
CA ASP A 21 3.76 -22.13 4.85
C ASP A 21 4.22 -21.79 3.44
N LEU A 22 5.12 -20.83 3.33
CA LEU A 22 5.66 -20.36 2.06
C LEU A 22 7.00 -21.04 1.78
N ILE A 23 7.17 -21.52 0.56
CA ILE A 23 8.46 -22.02 0.08
C ILE A 23 9.13 -20.88 -0.69
N VAL A 24 10.24 -20.40 -0.18
CA VAL A 24 11.10 -19.41 -0.85
C VAL A 24 12.22 -20.16 -1.55
N GLN A 25 12.40 -19.89 -2.83
CA GLN A 25 13.50 -20.43 -3.63
C GLN A 25 14.36 -19.30 -4.16
N ALA A 26 15.66 -19.41 -3.97
CA ALA A 26 16.66 -18.53 -4.55
C ALA A 26 17.55 -19.31 -5.51
N THR A 27 17.86 -18.71 -6.67
CA THR A 27 18.75 -19.30 -7.68
C THR A 27 19.82 -18.29 -8.05
N ALA A 28 21.08 -18.75 -8.04
CA ALA A 28 22.24 -17.97 -8.45
C ALA A 28 23.11 -18.82 -9.38
N GLY A 29 23.03 -18.56 -10.69
CA GLY A 29 23.63 -19.42 -11.71
C GLY A 29 23.02 -20.83 -11.67
N THR A 30 23.85 -21.83 -11.42
CA THR A 30 23.44 -23.25 -11.29
C THR A 30 23.05 -23.63 -9.86
N LEU A 31 23.30 -22.77 -8.88
CA LEU A 31 22.99 -23.05 -7.48
C LEU A 31 21.55 -22.66 -7.17
N THR A 32 20.84 -23.58 -6.50
CA THR A 32 19.46 -23.32 -6.03
C THR A 32 19.36 -23.68 -4.55
N GLY A 33 18.86 -22.73 -3.77
CA GLY A 33 18.52 -22.91 -2.35
C GLY A 33 17.03 -22.81 -2.14
N LYS A 34 16.48 -23.56 -1.18
CA LYS A 34 15.09 -23.48 -0.75
C LYS A 34 14.99 -23.30 0.75
N ALA A 35 14.05 -22.50 1.20
CA ALA A 35 13.70 -22.33 2.60
C ALA A 35 12.19 -22.34 2.78
N THR A 36 11.70 -22.93 3.86
CA THR A 36 10.29 -22.87 4.26
C THR A 36 10.12 -21.78 5.30
N VAL A 37 9.27 -20.80 5.00
CA VAL A 37 8.87 -19.75 5.94
C VAL A 37 7.54 -20.14 6.57
N LYS A 38 7.54 -20.40 7.86
CA LYS A 38 6.34 -20.76 8.61
C LYS A 38 5.42 -19.54 8.72
N VAL A 39 4.17 -19.69 8.26
CA VAL A 39 3.15 -18.66 8.39
C VAL A 39 2.36 -18.85 9.68
N LEU A 40 2.41 -17.86 10.57
CA LEU A 40 1.63 -17.87 11.80
C LEU A 40 0.18 -17.51 11.50
N LYS A 41 -0.76 -18.34 11.99
CA LYS A 41 -2.20 -18.04 11.88
C LYS A 41 -2.54 -16.89 12.83
N VAL A 42 -3.05 -15.79 12.27
CA VAL A 42 -3.49 -14.62 13.02
C VAL A 42 -5.01 -14.53 12.96
N LYS A 43 -5.66 -14.36 14.10
CA LYS A 43 -7.08 -14.03 14.17
C LYS A 43 -7.25 -12.53 13.97
N TRP A 44 -7.58 -12.14 12.76
CA TRP A 44 -7.80 -10.74 12.42
C TRP A 44 -9.09 -10.20 13.04
N PRO A 45 -9.08 -8.99 13.61
CA PRO A 45 -10.28 -8.36 14.17
C PRO A 45 -11.31 -8.07 13.08
N GLU A 46 -12.60 -8.15 13.45
CA GLU A 46 -13.68 -7.78 12.54
C GLU A 46 -14.01 -6.29 12.67
N GLN A 47 -14.16 -5.64 11.53
CA GLN A 47 -14.62 -4.26 11.43
C GLN A 47 -15.97 -4.24 10.72
N LYS A 48 -17.02 -3.89 11.46
CA LYS A 48 -18.35 -3.64 10.87
C LYS A 48 -18.33 -2.25 10.26
N ILE A 49 -18.48 -2.17 8.94
CA ILE A 49 -18.36 -0.92 8.18
C ILE A 49 -19.72 -0.55 7.62
N SER A 50 -20.16 0.67 7.91
CA SER A 50 -21.33 1.30 7.30
C SER A 50 -20.87 2.39 6.34
N VAL A 51 -21.20 2.25 5.06
CA VAL A 51 -20.90 3.25 4.02
C VAL A 51 -22.11 3.46 3.13
N LYS A 52 -22.14 4.55 2.38
CA LYS A 52 -23.18 4.83 1.37
C LYS A 52 -23.34 3.65 0.42
N LYS A 53 -24.59 3.29 0.07
CA LYS A 53 -24.90 2.17 -0.84
C LYS A 53 -24.13 2.23 -2.16
N THR A 54 -23.87 3.39 -2.70
CA THR A 54 -23.10 3.62 -3.92
C THR A 54 -21.65 3.15 -3.84
N PHE A 55 -21.08 3.07 -2.64
CA PHE A 55 -19.73 2.52 -2.44
C PHE A 55 -19.73 0.99 -2.21
N VAL A 56 -20.88 0.40 -1.88
CA VAL A 56 -21.05 -1.08 -1.81
C VAL A 56 -21.42 -1.62 -3.18
N ASN A 57 -22.39 -0.98 -3.84
CA ASN A 57 -22.87 -1.31 -5.17
C ASN A 57 -22.74 -0.07 -6.07
N PRO A 58 -21.56 0.13 -6.71
CA PRO A 58 -21.32 1.29 -7.55
C PRO A 58 -22.28 1.34 -8.74
N PRO A 59 -22.73 2.53 -9.15
CA PRO A 59 -23.52 2.71 -10.37
C PRO A 59 -22.80 2.16 -11.61
N LYS A 60 -23.56 1.65 -12.57
CA LYS A 60 -22.99 1.06 -13.81
C LYS A 60 -22.07 2.04 -14.57
N GLU A 61 -22.45 3.32 -14.61
CA GLU A 61 -21.66 4.39 -15.22
C GLU A 61 -20.29 4.60 -14.56
N SER A 62 -20.16 4.30 -13.25
CA SER A 62 -18.88 4.41 -12.53
C SER A 62 -17.95 3.23 -12.78
N MET A 63 -18.46 2.10 -13.29
CA MET A 63 -17.68 0.86 -13.42
C MET A 63 -16.52 0.99 -14.40
N LYS A 64 -16.65 1.76 -15.47
CA LYS A 64 -15.56 2.02 -16.43
C LYS A 64 -14.40 2.71 -15.73
N ARG A 65 -14.68 3.75 -14.95
CA ARG A 65 -13.70 4.48 -14.13
C ARG A 65 -13.05 3.55 -13.10
N ILE A 66 -13.85 2.82 -12.32
CA ILE A 66 -13.36 1.91 -11.27
C ILE A 66 -12.42 0.85 -11.86
N ASN A 67 -12.77 0.27 -13.00
CA ASN A 67 -11.95 -0.76 -13.64
C ASN A 67 -10.63 -0.20 -14.17
N ALA A 68 -10.64 1.01 -14.75
CA ALA A 68 -9.42 1.69 -15.18
C ALA A 68 -8.50 2.01 -13.99
N GLU A 69 -9.06 2.49 -12.88
CA GLU A 69 -8.32 2.78 -11.64
C GLU A 69 -7.74 1.51 -11.01
N ARG A 70 -8.50 0.40 -11.00
CA ARG A 70 -8.00 -0.91 -10.54
C ARG A 70 -6.81 -1.40 -11.38
N LYS A 71 -6.91 -1.29 -12.71
CA LYS A 71 -5.82 -1.65 -13.61
C LYS A 71 -4.57 -0.83 -13.31
N LYS A 72 -4.71 0.50 -13.25
CA LYS A 72 -3.61 1.43 -12.96
C LYS A 72 -2.97 1.16 -11.59
N SER A 73 -3.78 0.92 -10.56
CA SER A 73 -3.28 0.54 -9.23
C SER A 73 -2.55 -0.80 -9.25
N GLY A 74 -3.08 -1.80 -9.96
CA GLY A 74 -2.44 -3.09 -10.12
C GLY A 74 -1.09 -2.98 -10.82
N GLU A 75 -0.98 -2.20 -11.89
CA GLU A 75 0.27 -1.93 -12.59
C GLU A 75 1.29 -1.25 -11.67
N ALA A 76 0.86 -0.29 -10.86
CA ALA A 76 1.73 0.39 -9.89
C ALA A 76 2.22 -0.56 -8.79
N LEU A 77 1.31 -1.36 -8.20
CA LEU A 77 1.63 -2.29 -7.11
C LEU A 77 2.49 -3.49 -7.54
N ASN A 78 2.43 -3.88 -8.82
CA ASN A 78 3.24 -4.96 -9.37
C ASN A 78 4.54 -4.45 -10.03
N ARG A 79 4.82 -3.17 -9.94
CA ARG A 79 6.05 -2.59 -10.48
C ARG A 79 7.25 -3.05 -9.66
N VAL A 80 8.28 -3.51 -10.35
CA VAL A 80 9.58 -3.82 -9.77
C VAL A 80 10.63 -2.97 -10.47
N THR A 81 10.96 -1.85 -9.86
CA THR A 81 12.05 -0.97 -10.32
C THR A 81 13.35 -1.52 -9.75
N PRO A 82 14.41 -1.75 -10.57
CA PRO A 82 15.67 -2.33 -10.08
C PRO A 82 16.39 -1.45 -9.05
N GLU A 83 16.31 -0.15 -9.23
CA GLU A 83 16.92 0.83 -8.33
C GLU A 83 16.24 0.82 -6.97
N ARG A 84 17.02 0.86 -5.91
CA ARG A 84 16.57 1.11 -4.55
C ARG A 84 16.70 2.60 -4.26
N TYR A 85 15.56 3.29 -4.12
CA TYR A 85 15.58 4.74 -3.85
C TYR A 85 15.73 5.06 -2.37
N TRP A 86 15.16 4.23 -1.47
CA TRP A 86 15.20 4.50 -0.02
C TRP A 86 16.55 4.17 0.61
N ARG A 87 16.87 4.94 1.65
CA ARG A 87 18.01 4.70 2.55
C ARG A 87 17.52 4.79 3.99
N GLY A 88 17.93 3.83 4.83
CA GLY A 88 17.50 3.78 6.22
C GLY A 88 16.03 3.36 6.40
N GLU A 89 15.42 3.78 7.49
CA GLU A 89 14.08 3.38 7.90
C GLU A 89 12.98 4.21 7.24
N PHE A 90 11.81 3.59 7.05
CA PHE A 90 10.62 4.27 6.60
C PHE A 90 10.04 5.13 7.72
N GLN A 91 9.78 6.40 7.42
CA GLN A 91 9.23 7.35 8.37
C GLN A 91 7.71 7.28 8.40
N ARG A 92 7.13 7.68 9.54
CA ARG A 92 5.69 7.79 9.68
C ARG A 92 5.18 8.99 8.86
N PRO A 93 4.13 8.82 8.01
CA PRO A 93 3.68 9.89 7.12
C PRO A 93 2.93 11.01 7.84
N VAL A 94 2.29 10.70 8.97
CA VAL A 94 1.60 11.66 9.87
C VAL A 94 1.85 11.26 11.32
N PRO A 95 1.85 12.20 12.28
CA PRO A 95 2.18 11.90 13.68
C PRO A 95 1.07 11.16 14.45
N GLY A 96 -0.13 11.03 13.87
CA GLY A 96 -1.31 10.50 14.55
C GLY A 96 -1.23 9.03 14.97
N VAL A 97 -2.09 8.61 15.88
CA VAL A 97 -2.19 7.22 16.34
C VAL A 97 -2.82 6.32 15.26
N VAL A 98 -2.53 5.03 15.34
CA VAL A 98 -3.19 4.02 14.50
C VAL A 98 -4.63 3.86 14.96
N THR A 99 -5.59 4.08 14.07
CA THR A 99 -7.03 3.91 14.32
C THR A 99 -7.56 2.60 13.74
N SER A 100 -6.92 2.08 12.68
CA SER A 100 -7.23 0.77 12.11
C SER A 100 -5.95 0.11 11.61
N ALA A 101 -5.66 -1.08 12.14
CA ALA A 101 -4.47 -1.83 11.79
C ALA A 101 -4.65 -2.63 10.50
N PHE A 102 -3.53 -3.03 9.90
CA PHE A 102 -3.50 -4.00 8.80
C PHE A 102 -4.19 -5.31 9.20
N GLY A 103 -4.84 -5.96 8.24
CA GLY A 103 -5.44 -7.28 8.37
C GLY A 103 -6.89 -7.30 8.87
N GLY A 104 -7.44 -6.17 9.34
CA GLY A 104 -8.84 -6.11 9.80
C GLY A 104 -9.83 -6.66 8.75
N ARG A 105 -10.71 -7.60 9.17
CA ARG A 105 -11.76 -8.19 8.33
C ARG A 105 -12.90 -7.19 8.17
N ARG A 106 -13.09 -6.66 6.97
CA ARG A 106 -14.12 -5.65 6.68
C ARG A 106 -15.44 -6.32 6.34
N MET A 107 -16.36 -6.25 7.29
CA MET A 107 -17.71 -6.81 7.17
C MET A 107 -18.67 -5.72 6.69
N PHE A 108 -19.27 -5.90 5.52
CA PHE A 108 -20.34 -5.03 5.01
C PHE A 108 -21.65 -5.80 5.10
N ASN A 109 -22.61 -5.29 5.87
CA ASN A 109 -23.91 -5.96 6.08
C ASN A 109 -23.81 -7.41 6.54
N GLY A 110 -22.83 -7.71 7.41
CA GLY A 110 -22.60 -9.05 7.96
C GLY A 110 -21.75 -9.99 7.08
N GLU A 111 -21.43 -9.60 5.85
CA GLU A 111 -20.60 -10.41 4.95
C GLU A 111 -19.15 -9.93 4.87
N LEU A 112 -18.19 -10.85 4.87
CA LEU A 112 -16.78 -10.53 4.64
C LEU A 112 -16.59 -10.09 3.19
N ARG A 113 -16.22 -8.83 2.98
CA ARG A 113 -15.99 -8.26 1.63
C ARG A 113 -14.52 -8.01 1.31
N SER A 114 -13.71 -7.72 2.32
CA SER A 114 -12.28 -7.45 2.12
C SER A 114 -11.51 -7.51 3.44
N TYR A 115 -10.19 -7.51 3.33
CA TYR A 115 -9.28 -7.23 4.44
C TYR A 115 -8.72 -5.82 4.32
N HIS A 116 -8.43 -5.20 5.45
CA HIS A 116 -7.71 -3.93 5.47
C HIS A 116 -6.25 -4.16 5.06
N ARG A 117 -5.85 -3.66 3.91
CA ARG A 117 -4.51 -3.86 3.33
C ARG A 117 -3.55 -2.70 3.63
N GLY A 118 -3.86 -1.91 4.62
CA GLY A 118 -3.09 -0.75 5.04
C GLY A 118 -3.22 -0.49 6.52
N VAL A 119 -2.81 0.68 6.93
CA VAL A 119 -2.93 1.20 8.29
C VAL A 119 -3.62 2.55 8.20
N ASP A 120 -4.71 2.74 8.97
CA ASP A 120 -5.36 4.04 9.06
C ASP A 120 -4.74 4.82 10.24
N LEU A 121 -4.30 6.03 9.95
CA LEU A 121 -3.67 6.95 10.91
C LEU A 121 -4.60 8.14 11.15
N ARG A 122 -4.79 8.50 12.42
CA ARG A 122 -5.55 9.70 12.78
C ARG A 122 -4.78 10.95 12.37
N GLY A 123 -5.47 11.91 11.75
CA GLY A 123 -4.94 13.23 11.44
C GLY A 123 -6.08 14.21 11.28
N ALA A 124 -5.93 15.44 11.80
CA ALA A 124 -6.85 16.51 11.49
C ALA A 124 -6.79 16.84 9.99
N GLU A 125 -7.91 17.21 9.40
CA GLU A 125 -7.95 17.65 7.99
C GLU A 125 -6.96 18.81 7.79
N GLY A 126 -6.22 18.77 6.70
CA GLY A 126 -5.17 19.75 6.40
C GLY A 126 -3.80 19.45 7.04
N THR A 127 -3.68 18.43 7.89
CA THR A 127 -2.36 18.00 8.41
C THR A 127 -1.45 17.58 7.25
N PRO A 128 -0.19 18.03 7.18
CA PRO A 128 0.75 17.62 6.16
C PRO A 128 1.00 16.10 6.17
N ILE A 129 0.88 15.48 5.00
CA ILE A 129 1.27 14.08 4.76
C ILE A 129 2.68 14.11 4.15
N LYS A 130 3.58 13.35 4.76
CA LYS A 130 4.99 13.26 4.34
C LYS A 130 5.27 11.93 3.65
N ALA A 131 6.15 11.95 2.64
CA ALA A 131 6.67 10.73 2.03
C ALA A 131 7.41 9.89 3.08
N MET A 132 7.09 8.59 3.14
CA MET A 132 7.69 7.67 4.13
C MET A 132 9.17 7.41 3.87
N ALA A 133 9.60 7.51 2.62
CA ALA A 133 10.98 7.31 2.16
C ALA A 133 11.18 8.02 0.81
N ASP A 134 12.42 8.11 0.34
CA ASP A 134 12.71 8.56 -1.03
C ASP A 134 11.99 7.65 -2.03
N GLY A 135 11.44 8.23 -3.10
CA GLY A 135 10.72 7.48 -4.10
C GLY A 135 10.23 8.30 -5.28
N LYS A 136 9.72 7.61 -6.29
CA LYS A 136 9.13 8.21 -7.48
C LYS A 136 7.62 8.17 -7.41
N VAL A 137 6.96 9.29 -7.65
CA VAL A 137 5.49 9.35 -7.74
C VAL A 137 5.04 8.58 -8.99
N VAL A 138 4.27 7.51 -8.79
CA VAL A 138 3.71 6.70 -9.90
C VAL A 138 2.22 6.92 -10.10
N ILE A 139 1.51 7.33 -9.04
CA ILE A 139 0.11 7.77 -9.11
C ILE A 139 -0.04 9.03 -8.27
N ALA A 140 -0.75 10.04 -8.80
CA ALA A 140 -1.20 11.23 -8.10
C ALA A 140 -2.51 11.69 -8.77
N GLN A 141 -3.66 11.25 -8.25
CA GLN A 141 -4.97 11.54 -8.84
C GLN A 141 -6.13 11.27 -7.89
N ASN A 142 -7.31 11.76 -8.22
CA ASN A 142 -8.55 11.37 -7.53
C ASN A 142 -9.05 10.02 -8.06
N MET A 143 -9.35 9.10 -7.12
CA MET A 143 -9.87 7.77 -7.38
C MET A 143 -11.25 7.58 -6.73
N TYR A 144 -12.11 6.77 -7.32
CA TYR A 144 -13.49 6.58 -6.88
C TYR A 144 -13.61 6.12 -5.42
N PHE A 145 -12.82 5.11 -5.03
CA PHE A 145 -12.85 4.60 -3.65
C PHE A 145 -11.83 5.27 -2.74
N ALA A 146 -10.63 5.50 -3.21
CA ALA A 146 -9.54 5.99 -2.39
C ALA A 146 -9.47 7.52 -2.29
N GLY A 147 -10.33 8.25 -3.04
CA GLY A 147 -10.28 9.70 -3.10
C GLY A 147 -8.98 10.22 -3.70
N ASN A 148 -8.52 11.37 -3.27
CA ASN A 148 -7.22 11.89 -3.68
C ASN A 148 -6.12 10.97 -3.16
N THR A 149 -5.30 10.46 -4.06
CA THR A 149 -4.40 9.33 -3.79
C THR A 149 -3.04 9.55 -4.44
N VAL A 150 -1.99 9.24 -3.69
CA VAL A 150 -0.60 9.21 -4.16
C VAL A 150 -0.03 7.81 -3.95
N TYR A 151 0.69 7.28 -4.94
CA TYR A 151 1.52 6.09 -4.81
C TYR A 151 2.96 6.46 -5.10
N LEU A 152 3.87 6.03 -4.24
CA LEU A 152 5.31 6.19 -4.39
C LEU A 152 5.96 4.83 -4.63
N ASP A 153 6.73 4.74 -5.71
CA ASP A 153 7.63 3.63 -5.97
C ASP A 153 8.97 3.93 -5.30
N HIS A 154 9.34 3.11 -4.33
CA HIS A 154 10.61 3.22 -3.63
C HIS A 154 11.71 2.34 -4.27
N GLY A 155 11.36 1.60 -5.32
CA GLY A 155 12.23 0.63 -5.96
C GLY A 155 12.13 -0.77 -5.35
N GLN A 156 12.69 -1.75 -6.05
CA GLN A 156 12.74 -3.17 -5.63
C GLN A 156 11.38 -3.77 -5.23
N GLY A 157 10.28 -3.31 -5.86
CA GLY A 157 8.92 -3.79 -5.59
C GLY A 157 8.27 -3.19 -4.33
N VAL A 158 8.89 -2.19 -3.69
CA VAL A 158 8.32 -1.52 -2.52
C VAL A 158 7.53 -0.30 -2.95
N ILE A 159 6.22 -0.34 -2.73
CA ILE A 159 5.29 0.75 -3.07
C ILE A 159 4.58 1.21 -1.80
N SER A 160 4.58 2.50 -1.52
CA SER A 160 3.68 3.09 -0.51
C SER A 160 2.50 3.79 -1.16
N SER A 161 1.34 3.76 -0.49
CA SER A 161 0.13 4.44 -0.95
C SER A 161 -0.48 5.30 0.15
N TYR A 162 -0.95 6.47 -0.25
CA TYR A 162 -1.59 7.46 0.61
C TYR A 162 -2.94 7.80 0.00
N ALA A 163 -4.00 7.65 0.77
CA ALA A 163 -5.37 7.80 0.30
C ALA A 163 -6.16 8.82 1.11
N HIS A 164 -7.35 9.15 0.64
CA HIS A 164 -8.32 10.03 1.30
C HIS A 164 -7.82 11.46 1.56
N MET A 165 -6.81 11.91 0.79
CA MET A 165 -6.20 13.23 0.94
C MET A 165 -7.19 14.35 0.57
N SER A 166 -7.09 15.52 1.23
CA SER A 166 -7.82 16.73 0.81
C SER A 166 -7.13 17.39 -0.39
N ARG A 167 -5.79 17.34 -0.44
CA ARG A 167 -4.97 17.93 -1.50
C ARG A 167 -3.78 17.05 -1.84
N ILE A 168 -3.41 17.03 -3.11
CA ILE A 168 -2.19 16.39 -3.62
C ILE A 168 -1.22 17.50 -4.02
N ASP A 169 0.02 17.43 -3.55
CA ASP A 169 1.06 18.46 -3.77
C ASP A 169 2.17 17.99 -4.75
N VAL A 170 2.05 16.79 -5.31
CA VAL A 170 3.07 16.17 -6.18
C VAL A 170 2.45 15.65 -7.48
N LYS A 171 3.29 15.39 -8.50
CA LYS A 171 2.87 14.93 -9.83
C LYS A 171 3.49 13.57 -10.18
N PRO A 172 2.82 12.74 -11.01
CA PRO A 172 3.42 11.52 -11.54
C PRO A 172 4.74 11.78 -12.24
N GLY A 173 5.75 10.96 -11.97
CA GLY A 173 7.12 11.10 -12.49
C GLY A 173 8.07 11.90 -11.59
N GLU A 174 7.57 12.66 -10.62
CA GLU A 174 8.37 13.44 -9.68
C GLU A 174 9.12 12.51 -8.69
N MET A 175 10.37 12.85 -8.38
CA MET A 175 11.13 12.24 -7.30
C MET A 175 10.90 13.02 -6.01
N VAL A 176 10.55 12.32 -4.94
CA VAL A 176 10.34 12.92 -3.62
C VAL A 176 11.36 12.37 -2.61
N LYS A 177 11.67 13.18 -1.61
CA LYS A 177 12.55 12.80 -0.50
C LYS A 177 11.75 12.34 0.71
N ALA A 178 12.35 11.47 1.53
CA ALA A 178 11.82 11.12 2.84
C ALA A 178 11.48 12.38 3.64
N GLY A 179 10.28 12.45 4.21
CA GLY A 179 9.80 13.61 4.96
C GLY A 179 9.28 14.78 4.11
N GLN A 180 9.43 14.76 2.78
CA GLN A 180 8.84 15.76 1.90
C GLN A 180 7.31 15.70 1.98
N GLN A 181 6.65 16.86 2.08
CA GLN A 181 5.19 16.94 1.99
C GLN A 181 4.73 16.54 0.60
N ILE A 182 3.75 15.63 0.53
CA ILE A 182 3.16 15.13 -0.71
C ILE A 182 1.67 15.47 -0.84
N GLY A 183 1.09 16.04 0.21
CA GLY A 183 -0.29 16.51 0.26
C GLY A 183 -0.78 16.69 1.69
N LEU A 184 -2.10 16.75 1.85
CA LEU A 184 -2.76 17.03 3.12
C LEU A 184 -3.78 15.94 3.47
N VAL A 185 -3.91 15.66 4.78
CA VAL A 185 -4.96 14.78 5.33
C VAL A 185 -6.34 15.32 4.92
N GLY A 186 -7.25 14.43 4.60
CA GLY A 186 -8.63 14.74 4.25
C GLY A 186 -9.55 13.55 4.45
N ALA A 187 -10.74 13.65 3.85
CA ALA A 187 -11.80 12.65 3.92
C ALA A 187 -12.43 12.39 2.54
N THR A 188 -11.64 12.45 1.44
CA THR A 188 -12.15 12.23 0.09
C THR A 188 -12.34 10.74 -0.22
N GLY A 189 -13.24 10.40 -1.15
CA GLY A 189 -13.55 9.03 -1.51
C GLY A 189 -14.44 8.30 -0.51
N ARG A 190 -14.18 6.99 -0.31
CA ARG A 190 -14.95 6.14 0.59
C ARG A 190 -14.31 6.09 1.99
N VAL A 191 -14.74 6.97 2.86
CA VAL A 191 -14.31 7.01 4.27
C VAL A 191 -15.49 6.74 5.20
N THR A 192 -15.19 6.36 6.43
CA THR A 192 -16.18 6.11 7.49
C THR A 192 -16.05 7.09 8.67
N GLY A 193 -15.31 8.16 8.49
CA GLY A 193 -14.98 9.20 9.47
C GLY A 193 -13.50 9.31 9.69
#